data_fd0dcb963c4ef8d35ff18805c5e4467d
#
_entry.id   fd0dcb963c4ef8d35ff18805c5e4467d
#
_cell.length_a   1.000
_cell.length_b   1.000
_cell.length_c   1.000
_cell.angle_alpha   90.00
_cell.angle_beta   90.00
_cell.angle_gamma   90.00
#
_symmetry.space_group_name_H-M   'P 1'
#
loop_
_entity.id
_entity.type
_entity.pdbx_description
1 polymer ?
#
loop_
_entity_poly.entity_id
_entity_poly.type
_entity_poly.pdbx_seq_one_letter_code
_entity_poly.pdbx_strand_id
1 'polypeptide(L)'
;MLAAAYRIFGKLGFSEGVAGHITCRDPEYPDYFWVNPFSLFFKRLKISDLVLVNEAGEIVAGTQAPLNKTEFAIHAAIHKARIDVIAAAHSHTIYGKLGLPLEIYLTL
;
A
#
# COMPACT_ATOMS: atom_id res chain seq x y z
N MET A 1 4.82 5.33 10.61
CA MET A 1 3.45 5.80 10.31
C MET A 1 2.69 4.85 9.38
N LEU A 2 3.26 4.45 8.26
CA LEU A 2 2.60 3.55 7.32
C LEU A 2 2.23 2.20 7.96
N ALA A 3 3.14 1.58 8.72
CA ALA A 3 2.85 0.32 9.42
C ALA A 3 1.69 0.49 10.41
N ALA A 4 1.59 1.64 11.07
CA ALA A 4 0.46 1.94 11.95
C ALA A 4 -0.85 2.05 11.17
N ALA A 5 -0.83 2.65 9.98
CA ALA A 5 -2.00 2.74 9.11
C ALA A 5 -2.50 1.34 8.70
N TYR A 6 -1.60 0.44 8.32
CA TYR A 6 -1.97 -0.95 8.03
C TYR A 6 -2.63 -1.64 9.21
N ARG A 7 -2.05 -1.48 10.40
CA ARG A 7 -2.61 -2.11 11.60
C ARG A 7 -3.96 -1.54 11.97
N ILE A 8 -4.16 -0.24 11.82
CA ILE A 8 -5.45 0.40 12.06
C ILE A 8 -6.50 -0.12 11.07
N PHE A 9 -6.16 -0.21 9.79
CA PHE A 9 -7.06 -0.75 8.78
C PHE A 9 -7.44 -2.20 9.09
N GLY A 10 -6.47 -3.01 9.50
CA GLY A 10 -6.73 -4.38 9.92
C GLY A 10 -7.66 -4.46 11.11
N LYS A 11 -7.45 -3.62 12.11
CA LYS A 11 -8.25 -3.57 13.32
C LYS A 11 -9.69 -3.14 13.06
N LEU A 12 -9.90 -2.25 12.08
CA LEU A 12 -11.22 -1.77 11.68
C LEU A 12 -11.94 -2.72 10.70
N GLY A 13 -11.33 -3.84 10.35
CA GLY A 13 -11.92 -4.81 9.45
C GLY A 13 -11.84 -4.45 7.96
N PHE A 14 -10.95 -3.56 7.59
CA PHE A 14 -10.72 -3.17 6.19
C PHE A 14 -9.72 -4.07 5.46
N SER A 15 -9.25 -5.09 6.14
CA SER A 15 -8.36 -6.09 5.56
C SER A 15 -9.14 -7.37 5.33
N GLU A 16 -9.04 -7.95 4.15
CA GLU A 16 -9.66 -9.22 3.82
C GLU A 16 -8.58 -10.20 3.36
N GLY A 17 -8.15 -11.08 4.29
CA GLY A 17 -7.05 -11.98 4.04
C GLY A 17 -5.77 -11.22 3.72
N VAL A 18 -5.22 -11.47 2.53
CA VAL A 18 -4.04 -10.78 2.02
C VAL A 18 -4.38 -9.64 1.05
N ALA A 19 -5.68 -9.39 0.83
CA ALA A 19 -6.13 -8.32 -0.05
C ALA A 19 -6.03 -6.96 0.64
N GLY A 20 -5.89 -5.93 -0.16
CA GLY A 20 -5.71 -4.57 0.31
C GLY A 20 -4.26 -4.10 0.15
N HIS A 21 -4.12 -2.82 -0.09
CA HIS A 21 -2.82 -2.25 -0.42
C HIS A 21 -2.75 -0.79 0.00
N ILE A 22 -1.67 -0.42 0.64
CA ILE A 22 -1.38 0.98 0.94
C ILE A 22 0.03 1.27 0.46
N THR A 23 0.19 2.32 -0.32
CA THR A 23 1.51 2.79 -0.73
C THR A 23 1.76 4.17 -0.16
N CYS A 24 3.02 4.44 0.15
CA CYS A 24 3.43 5.75 0.63
C CYS A 24 4.72 6.14 -0.05
N ARG A 25 4.72 7.32 -0.66
CA ARG A 25 5.90 7.87 -1.31
C ARG A 25 6.98 8.15 -0.27
N ASP A 26 8.22 7.80 -0.58
CA ASP A 26 9.34 8.09 0.31
C ASP A 26 9.57 9.60 0.35
N PRO A 27 9.73 10.20 1.54
CA PRO A 27 9.90 11.66 1.65
C PRO A 27 11.23 12.17 1.10
N GLU A 28 12.27 11.33 1.06
CA GLU A 28 13.58 11.73 0.52
C GLU A 28 13.74 11.37 -0.95
N TYR A 29 13.15 10.26 -1.36
CA TYR A 29 13.26 9.72 -2.72
C TYR A 29 11.87 9.59 -3.34
N PRO A 30 11.36 10.67 -3.97
CA PRO A 30 9.95 10.71 -4.43
C PRO A 30 9.59 9.68 -5.50
N ASP A 31 10.57 9.04 -6.13
CA ASP A 31 10.34 7.98 -7.11
C ASP A 31 10.28 6.59 -6.48
N TYR A 32 10.43 6.50 -5.16
CA TYR A 32 10.37 5.25 -4.42
C TYR A 32 9.16 5.24 -3.49
N PHE A 33 8.63 4.03 -3.25
CA PHE A 33 7.39 3.85 -2.50
C PHE A 33 7.53 2.73 -1.48
N TRP A 34 7.03 2.99 -0.28
CA TRP A 34 6.91 1.97 0.76
C TRP A 34 5.61 1.21 0.55
N VAL A 35 5.69 -0.12 0.56
CA VAL A 35 4.54 -1.00 0.30
C VAL A 35 4.55 -2.18 1.26
N ASN A 36 3.40 -2.82 1.42
CA ASN A 36 3.29 -4.06 2.17
C ASN A 36 3.66 -5.28 1.31
N PRO A 37 4.28 -6.30 1.91
CA PRO A 37 4.43 -7.58 1.23
C PRO A 37 3.08 -8.27 1.04
N PHE A 38 2.94 -9.05 -0.01
CA PHE A 38 1.68 -9.67 -0.41
C PHE A 38 1.11 -10.65 0.63
N SER A 39 1.98 -11.35 1.34
CA SER A 39 1.57 -12.47 2.18
C SER A 39 1.28 -12.12 3.64
N LEU A 40 1.38 -10.84 4.03
CA LEU A 40 1.16 -10.45 5.42
C LEU A 40 -0.19 -9.77 5.63
N PHE A 41 -0.86 -10.17 6.72
CA PHE A 41 -2.08 -9.49 7.16
C PHE A 41 -1.76 -8.11 7.74
N PHE A 42 -2.63 -7.15 7.51
CA PHE A 42 -2.48 -5.79 8.01
C PHE A 42 -2.27 -5.72 9.52
N LYS A 43 -2.98 -6.56 10.28
CA LYS A 43 -2.88 -6.57 11.74
C LYS A 43 -1.51 -6.94 12.27
N ARG A 44 -0.73 -7.69 11.50
CA ARG A 44 0.58 -8.23 11.91
C ARG A 44 1.74 -7.48 11.31
N LEU A 45 1.46 -6.46 10.52
CA LEU A 45 2.50 -5.76 9.78
C LEU A 45 3.33 -4.88 10.71
N LYS A 46 4.64 -5.02 10.62
CA LYS A 46 5.62 -4.22 11.37
C LYS A 46 6.37 -3.32 10.40
N ILE A 47 7.04 -2.31 10.94
CA ILE A 47 7.89 -1.41 10.14
C ILE A 47 8.93 -2.21 9.36
N SER A 48 9.54 -3.22 9.99
CA SER A 48 10.56 -4.06 9.35
C SER A 48 10.03 -4.94 8.21
N ASP A 49 8.70 -5.10 8.10
CA ASP A 49 8.08 -5.87 7.03
C ASP A 49 7.85 -5.04 5.77
N LEU A 50 7.91 -3.72 5.87
CA LEU A 50 7.70 -2.83 4.74
C LEU A 50 8.85 -2.93 3.73
N VAL A 51 8.51 -2.79 2.47
CA VAL A 51 9.44 -2.93 1.35
C VAL A 51 9.46 -1.62 0.57
N LEU A 52 10.65 -1.18 0.20
CA LEU A 52 10.83 -0.02 -0.65
C LEU A 52 11.00 -0.47 -2.10
N VAL A 53 10.17 0.06 -2.98
CA VAL A 53 10.17 -0.29 -4.40
C VAL A 53 10.30 0.95 -5.26
N ASN A 54 10.81 0.77 -6.49
CA ASN A 54 10.83 1.83 -7.50
C ASN A 54 9.51 1.84 -8.30
N GLU A 55 9.40 2.73 -9.26
CA GLU A 55 8.19 2.86 -10.09
C GLU A 55 7.85 1.62 -10.88
N ALA A 56 8.85 0.79 -11.20
CA ALA A 56 8.65 -0.47 -11.92
C ALA A 56 8.23 -1.62 -11.00
N GLY A 57 8.17 -1.40 -9.69
CA GLY A 57 7.84 -2.44 -8.72
C GLY A 57 9.02 -3.31 -8.32
N GLU A 58 10.24 -2.89 -8.63
CA GLU A 58 11.43 -3.61 -8.22
C GLU A 58 11.81 -3.24 -6.79
N ILE A 59 12.13 -4.24 -5.98
CA ILE A 59 12.54 -4.02 -4.58
C ILE A 59 13.93 -3.41 -4.54
N VAL A 60 14.06 -2.24 -3.93
CA VAL A 60 15.34 -1.56 -3.79
C VAL A 60 15.85 -1.59 -2.35
N ALA A 61 14.97 -1.82 -1.38
CA ALA A 61 15.36 -2.00 0.01
C ALA A 61 14.28 -2.76 0.77
N GLY A 62 14.68 -3.39 1.87
CA GLY A 62 13.79 -4.22 2.69
C GLY A 62 13.92 -5.70 2.37
N THR A 63 12.99 -6.50 2.88
CA THR A 63 13.01 -7.94 2.66
C THR A 63 12.62 -8.29 1.23
N GLN A 64 13.19 -9.38 0.71
CA GLN A 64 12.83 -9.92 -0.60
C GLN A 64 11.52 -10.73 -0.48
N ALA A 65 10.42 -10.03 -0.30
CA ALA A 65 9.12 -10.64 -0.14
C ALA A 65 8.29 -10.48 -1.43
N PRO A 66 7.35 -11.39 -1.70
CA PRO A 66 6.46 -11.22 -2.85
C PRO A 66 5.64 -9.95 -2.75
N LEU A 67 5.45 -9.27 -3.87
CA LEU A 67 4.58 -8.11 -3.99
C LEU A 67 3.36 -8.45 -4.82
N ASN A 68 2.24 -7.83 -4.51
CA ASN A 68 1.10 -7.86 -5.41
C ASN A 68 1.34 -6.84 -6.53
N LYS A 69 1.94 -7.33 -7.61
CA LYS A 69 2.34 -6.47 -8.74
C LYS A 69 1.16 -5.81 -9.43
N THR A 70 0.02 -6.48 -9.46
CA THR A 70 -1.19 -5.93 -10.07
C THR A 70 -1.71 -4.71 -9.30
N GLU A 71 -1.82 -4.83 -7.98
CA GLU A 71 -2.23 -3.71 -7.13
C GLU A 71 -1.19 -2.60 -7.15
N PHE A 72 0.09 -2.97 -7.08
CA PHE A 72 1.15 -1.96 -7.15
C PHE A 72 1.13 -1.21 -8.48
N ALA A 73 0.85 -1.86 -9.59
CA ALA A 73 0.77 -1.19 -10.90
C ALA A 73 -0.30 -0.10 -10.90
N ILE A 74 -1.43 -0.33 -10.27
CA ILE A 74 -2.51 0.65 -10.11
C ILE A 74 -2.02 1.84 -9.28
N HIS A 75 -1.42 1.56 -8.13
CA HIS A 75 -0.90 2.60 -7.24
C HIS A 75 0.24 3.39 -7.89
N ALA A 76 1.14 2.73 -8.60
CA ALA A 76 2.22 3.38 -9.34
C ALA A 76 1.68 4.34 -10.39
N ALA A 77 0.63 3.95 -11.11
CA ALA A 77 -0.01 4.81 -12.09
C ALA A 77 -0.63 6.06 -11.43
N ILE A 78 -1.24 5.90 -10.26
CA ILE A 78 -1.79 7.02 -9.49
C ILE A 78 -0.67 7.98 -9.07
N HIS A 79 0.39 7.46 -8.48
CA HIS A 79 1.52 8.28 -8.04
C HIS A 79 2.23 8.99 -9.19
N LYS A 80 2.30 8.35 -10.35
CA LYS A 80 2.88 8.95 -11.55
C LYS A 80 2.00 10.07 -12.10
N ALA A 81 0.68 9.87 -12.12
CA ALA A 81 -0.28 10.86 -12.64
C ALA A 81 -0.45 12.04 -11.68
N ARG A 82 -0.29 11.81 -10.39
CA ARG A 82 -0.52 12.80 -9.33
C ARG A 82 0.70 12.85 -8.41
N ILE A 83 1.66 13.70 -8.75
CA ILE A 83 2.88 13.84 -7.96
C ILE A 83 2.63 14.49 -6.59
N ASP A 84 1.49 15.13 -6.40
CA ASP A 84 1.04 15.69 -5.13
C ASP A 84 0.49 14.63 -4.16
N VAL A 85 0.19 13.42 -4.65
CA VAL A 85 -0.31 12.33 -3.81
C VAL A 85 0.86 11.68 -3.07
N ILE A 86 0.82 11.71 -1.74
CA ILE A 86 1.82 11.10 -0.89
C ILE A 86 1.51 9.62 -0.67
N ALA A 87 0.24 9.29 -0.40
CA ALA A 87 -0.18 7.95 -0.10
C ALA A 87 -1.47 7.60 -0.84
N ALA A 88 -1.60 6.35 -1.21
CA ALA A 88 -2.80 5.79 -1.81
C ALA A 88 -3.16 4.51 -1.07
N ALA A 89 -4.44 4.34 -0.77
CA ALA A 89 -4.92 3.18 -0.05
C ALA A 89 -6.07 2.52 -0.82
N HIS A 90 -6.02 1.20 -0.87
CA HIS A 90 -7.07 0.36 -1.42
C HIS A 90 -7.44 -0.67 -0.35
N SER A 91 -8.70 -0.73 0.01
CA SER A 91 -9.15 -1.68 1.01
C SER A 91 -10.47 -2.32 0.58
N HIS A 92 -10.71 -3.52 1.13
CA HIS A 92 -11.94 -4.25 0.92
C HIS A 92 -12.80 -4.12 2.17
N THR A 93 -14.00 -3.56 2.02
CA THR A 93 -14.95 -3.39 3.11
C THR A 93 -16.22 -4.21 2.82
N ILE A 94 -17.04 -4.42 3.85
CA ILE A 94 -18.34 -5.08 3.68
C ILE A 94 -19.20 -4.33 2.66
N TYR A 95 -19.20 -3.01 2.72
CA TYR A 95 -19.97 -2.17 1.80
C TYR A 95 -19.32 -2.08 0.42
N GLY A 96 -18.00 -2.09 0.35
CA GLY A 96 -17.25 -2.09 -0.90
C GLY A 96 -17.44 -3.35 -1.73
N LYS A 97 -17.72 -4.50 -1.07
CA LYS A 97 -18.00 -5.77 -1.77
C LYS A 97 -19.26 -5.73 -2.62
N LEU A 98 -20.19 -4.85 -2.31
CA LEU A 98 -21.44 -4.70 -3.04
C LEU A 98 -21.31 -3.84 -4.30
N GLY A 99 -20.13 -3.28 -4.52
CA GLY A 99 -19.89 -2.37 -5.65
C GLY A 99 -18.40 -2.26 -5.97
N LEU A 100 -17.83 -1.12 -5.65
CA LEU A 100 -16.45 -0.80 -5.96
C LEU A 100 -15.57 -0.81 -4.71
N PRO A 101 -14.29 -1.21 -4.80
CA PRO A 101 -13.36 -1.04 -3.70
C PRO A 101 -13.20 0.45 -3.35
N LEU A 102 -13.02 0.72 -2.05
CA LEU A 102 -12.78 2.08 -1.58
C LEU A 102 -11.32 2.44 -1.83
N GLU A 103 -11.11 3.50 -2.58
CA GLU A 103 -9.78 4.07 -2.79
C GLU A 103 -9.70 5.44 -2.12
N ILE A 104 -8.63 5.65 -1.36
CA ILE A 104 -8.40 6.89 -0.65
C ILE A 104 -7.03 7.42 -1.04
N TYR A 105 -6.98 8.70 -1.41
CA TYR A 105 -5.74 9.38 -1.78
C TYR A 105 -5.47 10.51 -0.80
N LEU A 106 -4.23 10.60 -0.35
CA LEU A 106 -3.78 11.68 0.52
C LEU A 106 -2.82 12.59 -0.25
N THR A 107 -3.11 13.87 -0.22
CA THR A 107 -2.30 14.90 -0.86
C THR A 107 -1.73 15.85 0.19
N LEU A 108 -0.71 16.58 -0.18
CA LEU A 108 -0.20 17.68 0.64
C LEU A 108 -1.12 18.89 0.59
#